data_16c230ac9181d4af38b148695b8165a6
#
_entry.id   16c230ac9181d4af38b148695b8165a6
#
_cell.length_a   1.000
_cell.length_b   1.000
_cell.length_c   1.000
_cell.angle_alpha   90.00
_cell.angle_beta   90.00
_cell.angle_gamma   90.00
#
_symmetry.space_group_name_H-M   'P 1'
#
loop_
_entity.id
_entity.type
_entity.pdbx_description
1 polymer ?
#
loop_
_entity_poly.entity_id
_entity_poly.type
_entity_poly.pdbx_seq_one_letter_code
_entity_poly.pdbx_strand_id
1 'polypeptide(L)'
;VVVGVGVIPNDEIARAAGLDCDRGVVVDDCSATSDPAIVALGDCTARRMPDGTLRRLESVQNAVEQAKSGAARLMGKDRPFTATPWFWSDQYDVKLQMAGLSAGHDRSVVRGSLDDAAFSIFYWREGRLVACDSINRPQDHMAARKLLDKGVSPSPEEIADPAFDLPAFVRAA
;
A
#
# COMPACT_ATOMS: atom_id res chain seq x y z
N VAL A 1 -22.02 9.63 19.36
CA VAL A 1 -21.79 8.65 18.27
C VAL A 1 -20.82 9.28 17.27
N VAL A 2 -19.76 8.56 16.93
CA VAL A 2 -18.82 8.95 15.89
C VAL A 2 -18.99 7.98 14.72
N VAL A 3 -19.04 8.52 13.49
CA VAL A 3 -19.19 7.71 12.27
C VAL A 3 -17.99 7.98 11.37
N GLY A 4 -17.23 6.91 11.03
CA GLY A 4 -16.09 6.95 10.12
C GLY A 4 -16.28 5.88 9.05
N VAL A 5 -16.92 6.25 7.93
CA VAL A 5 -17.32 5.33 6.84
C VAL A 5 -16.52 5.53 5.55
N GLY A 6 -15.39 6.23 5.65
CA GLY A 6 -14.56 6.59 4.51
C GLY A 6 -14.93 7.94 3.89
N VAL A 7 -14.37 8.21 2.72
CA VAL A 7 -14.55 9.47 1.99
C VAL A 7 -14.95 9.22 0.54
N ILE A 8 -15.63 10.21 -0.04
CA ILE A 8 -15.95 10.25 -1.47
C ILE A 8 -14.94 11.20 -2.13
N PRO A 9 -14.28 10.79 -3.22
CA PRO A 9 -13.36 11.68 -3.93
C PRO A 9 -14.11 12.80 -4.61
N ASN A 10 -13.57 14.02 -4.53
CA ASN A 10 -14.08 15.17 -5.26
C ASN A 10 -13.54 15.11 -6.69
N ASP A 11 -14.24 14.42 -7.58
CA ASP A 11 -13.85 14.21 -8.98
C ASP A 11 -14.75 14.96 -9.98
N GLU A 12 -15.62 15.87 -9.51
CA GLU A 12 -16.65 16.54 -10.30
C GLU A 12 -16.03 17.41 -11.41
N ILE A 13 -14.93 18.11 -11.13
CA ILE A 13 -14.26 18.93 -12.12
C ILE A 13 -13.62 18.06 -13.23
N ALA A 14 -13.10 16.90 -12.87
CA ALA A 14 -12.53 15.97 -13.84
C ALA A 14 -13.62 15.35 -14.73
N ARG A 15 -14.76 14.97 -14.14
CA ARG A 15 -15.94 14.50 -14.90
C ARG A 15 -16.48 15.56 -15.85
N ALA A 16 -16.58 16.82 -15.38
CA ALA A 16 -17.03 17.93 -16.22
C ALA A 16 -16.06 18.22 -17.38
N ALA A 17 -14.77 17.93 -17.20
CA ALA A 17 -13.74 18.01 -18.24
C ALA A 17 -13.73 16.78 -19.18
N GLY A 18 -14.61 15.79 -18.97
CA GLY A 18 -14.69 14.57 -19.81
C GLY A 18 -13.62 13.54 -19.53
N LEU A 19 -12.94 13.60 -18.37
CA LEU A 19 -11.96 12.60 -17.98
C LEU A 19 -12.63 11.33 -17.49
N ASP A 20 -11.97 10.19 -17.68
CA ASP A 20 -12.42 8.91 -17.11
C ASP A 20 -12.39 8.97 -15.58
N CYS A 21 -13.54 8.68 -14.95
CA CYS A 21 -13.70 8.66 -13.50
C CYS A 21 -14.52 7.45 -13.07
N ASP A 22 -13.94 6.63 -12.19
CA ASP A 22 -14.61 5.54 -11.48
C ASP A 22 -14.12 5.52 -10.04
N ARG A 23 -14.97 6.01 -9.12
CA ARG A 23 -14.62 6.22 -7.70
C ARG A 23 -13.34 7.05 -7.52
N GLY A 24 -13.16 8.07 -8.37
CA GLY A 24 -12.00 8.94 -8.48
C GLY A 24 -11.53 9.07 -9.91
N VAL A 25 -10.62 10.00 -10.17
CA VAL A 25 -10.04 10.22 -11.50
C VAL A 25 -9.16 9.01 -11.87
N VAL A 26 -9.47 8.34 -12.98
CA VAL A 26 -8.72 7.17 -13.43
C VAL A 26 -7.35 7.61 -13.96
N VAL A 27 -6.28 6.99 -13.44
CA VAL A 27 -4.90 7.26 -13.84
C VAL A 27 -4.14 5.96 -14.11
N ASP A 28 -3.11 6.06 -14.94
CA ASP A 28 -2.11 4.99 -15.12
C ASP A 28 -1.05 5.02 -13.98
N ASP A 29 -0.03 4.17 -14.10
CA ASP A 29 1.08 4.10 -13.15
C ASP A 29 2.04 5.30 -13.22
N CYS A 30 1.94 6.13 -14.27
CA CYS A 30 2.62 7.41 -14.42
C CYS A 30 1.75 8.62 -14.05
N SER A 31 0.60 8.38 -13.39
CA SER A 31 -0.37 9.41 -12.97
C SER A 31 -1.03 10.17 -14.14
N ALA A 32 -1.00 9.62 -15.36
CA ALA A 32 -1.70 10.19 -16.50
C ALA A 32 -3.18 9.83 -16.48
N THR A 33 -4.02 10.81 -16.83
CA THR A 33 -5.47 10.63 -17.04
C THR A 33 -5.77 10.15 -18.47
N SER A 34 -7.05 10.04 -18.81
CA SER A 34 -7.50 9.79 -20.20
C SER A 34 -7.12 10.91 -21.16
N ASP A 35 -6.86 12.13 -20.67
CA ASP A 35 -6.26 13.23 -21.45
C ASP A 35 -4.74 13.27 -21.17
N PRO A 36 -3.88 13.06 -22.17
CA PRO A 36 -2.42 13.03 -22.00
C PRO A 36 -1.81 14.35 -21.50
N ALA A 37 -2.53 15.46 -21.60
CA ALA A 37 -2.09 16.77 -21.11
C ALA A 37 -2.42 16.98 -19.62
N ILE A 38 -3.17 16.07 -19.00
CA ILE A 38 -3.65 16.19 -17.63
C ILE A 38 -3.12 15.04 -16.78
N VAL A 39 -2.56 15.37 -15.62
CA VAL A 39 -2.20 14.41 -14.57
C VAL A 39 -3.11 14.60 -13.37
N ALA A 40 -3.41 13.51 -12.66
CA ALA A 40 -4.13 13.55 -11.39
C ALA A 40 -3.37 12.75 -10.32
N LEU A 41 -3.39 13.24 -9.08
CA LEU A 41 -2.50 12.77 -8.01
C LEU A 41 -3.27 12.67 -6.68
N GLY A 42 -2.87 11.72 -5.83
CA GLY A 42 -3.33 11.61 -4.45
C GLY A 42 -4.69 10.93 -4.31
N ASP A 43 -5.38 11.22 -3.23
CA ASP A 43 -6.55 10.48 -2.75
C ASP A 43 -7.78 10.58 -3.66
N CYS A 44 -7.81 11.58 -4.54
CA CYS A 44 -8.88 11.72 -5.54
C CYS A 44 -8.72 10.80 -6.75
N THR A 45 -7.65 10.00 -6.83
CA THR A 45 -7.36 9.16 -7.98
C THR A 45 -7.75 7.69 -7.77
N ALA A 46 -8.08 7.01 -8.87
CA ALA A 46 -8.21 5.56 -8.96
C ALA A 46 -7.17 5.05 -9.97
N ARG A 47 -6.12 4.40 -9.47
CA ARG A 47 -5.03 3.90 -10.32
C ARG A 47 -5.42 2.59 -10.99
N ARG A 48 -5.21 2.51 -12.31
CA ARG A 48 -5.37 1.28 -13.08
C ARG A 48 -4.17 0.37 -12.84
N MET A 49 -4.46 -0.83 -12.34
CA MET A 49 -3.46 -1.86 -12.10
C MET A 49 -3.18 -2.69 -13.37
N PRO A 50 -2.06 -3.43 -13.46
CA PRO A 50 -1.75 -4.27 -14.61
C PRO A 50 -2.80 -5.35 -14.91
N ASP A 51 -3.55 -5.81 -13.89
CA ASP A 51 -4.66 -6.75 -14.02
C ASP A 51 -5.97 -6.09 -14.49
N GLY A 52 -5.95 -4.80 -14.83
CA GLY A 52 -7.09 -4.01 -15.26
C GLY A 52 -7.97 -3.49 -14.11
N THR A 53 -7.75 -3.93 -12.88
CA THR A 53 -8.52 -3.44 -11.72
C THR A 53 -8.17 -1.99 -11.40
N LEU A 54 -9.12 -1.29 -10.76
CA LEU A 54 -8.90 0.06 -10.26
C LEU A 54 -8.69 0.02 -8.74
N ARG A 55 -7.63 0.68 -8.27
CA ARG A 55 -7.33 0.79 -6.84
C ARG A 55 -7.20 2.23 -6.40
N ARG A 56 -7.89 2.57 -5.33
CA ARG A 56 -7.69 3.81 -4.58
C ARG A 56 -6.80 3.53 -3.39
N LEU A 57 -5.75 4.34 -3.24
CA LEU A 57 -4.84 4.30 -2.12
C LEU A 57 -4.85 5.67 -1.45
N GLU A 58 -5.53 5.76 -0.32
CA GLU A 58 -5.68 6.98 0.47
C GLU A 58 -4.56 7.03 1.51
N SER A 59 -3.39 7.53 1.10
CA SER A 59 -2.23 7.64 2.01
C SER A 59 -1.27 8.73 1.56
N VAL A 60 -0.57 9.31 2.54
CA VAL A 60 0.50 10.30 2.29
C VAL A 60 1.57 9.73 1.36
N GLN A 61 1.95 8.46 1.56
CA GLN A 61 2.95 7.80 0.71
C GLN A 61 2.47 7.74 -0.75
N ASN A 62 1.21 7.33 -0.99
CA ASN A 62 0.66 7.28 -2.33
C ASN A 62 0.66 8.67 -2.99
N ALA A 63 0.20 9.70 -2.28
CA ALA A 63 0.17 11.06 -2.80
C ALA A 63 1.56 11.57 -3.18
N VAL A 64 2.58 11.30 -2.34
CA VAL A 64 3.99 11.68 -2.61
C VAL A 64 4.56 10.94 -3.82
N GLU A 65 4.35 9.63 -3.91
CA GLU A 65 4.89 8.85 -5.03
C GLU A 65 4.19 9.19 -6.36
N GLN A 66 2.87 9.39 -6.34
CA GLN A 66 2.16 9.89 -7.53
C GLN A 66 2.62 11.28 -7.92
N ALA A 67 2.87 12.18 -6.97
CA ALA A 67 3.39 13.53 -7.27
C ALA A 67 4.76 13.46 -7.99
N LYS A 68 5.65 12.57 -7.55
CA LYS A 68 6.95 12.35 -8.21
C LYS A 68 6.77 11.77 -9.61
N SER A 69 5.82 10.84 -9.78
CA SER A 69 5.49 10.21 -11.05
C SER A 69 4.91 11.23 -12.03
N GLY A 70 3.89 11.97 -11.61
CA GLY A 70 3.26 13.01 -12.43
C GLY A 70 4.21 14.16 -12.79
N ALA A 71 5.06 14.61 -11.85
CA ALA A 71 6.08 15.62 -12.14
C ALA A 71 7.10 15.13 -13.18
N ALA A 72 7.53 13.86 -13.09
CA ALA A 72 8.42 13.28 -14.09
C ALA A 72 7.76 13.27 -15.48
N ARG A 73 6.49 12.86 -15.57
CA ARG A 73 5.73 12.86 -16.80
C ARG A 73 5.61 14.26 -17.43
N LEU A 74 5.29 15.29 -16.63
CA LEU A 74 5.22 16.68 -17.10
C LEU A 74 6.58 17.18 -17.65
N MET A 75 7.69 16.55 -17.22
CA MET A 75 9.04 16.80 -17.71
C MET A 75 9.43 15.89 -18.89
N GLY A 76 8.50 15.12 -19.46
CA GLY A 76 8.74 14.19 -20.56
C GLY A 76 9.53 12.94 -20.15
N LYS A 77 9.47 12.53 -18.86
CA LYS A 77 10.15 11.34 -18.33
C LYS A 77 9.12 10.34 -17.81
N ASP A 78 9.33 9.06 -18.09
CA ASP A 78 8.54 7.99 -17.50
C ASP A 78 9.12 7.61 -16.14
N ARG A 79 8.27 7.66 -15.11
CA ARG A 79 8.58 7.21 -13.76
C ARG A 79 7.36 6.52 -13.17
N PRO A 80 7.12 5.24 -13.52
CA PRO A 80 5.97 4.52 -13.01
C PRO A 80 6.04 4.34 -11.49
N PHE A 81 4.88 4.38 -10.84
CA PHE A 81 4.74 4.12 -9.42
C PHE A 81 4.76 2.62 -9.16
N THR A 82 5.87 2.10 -8.69
CA THR A 82 6.08 0.67 -8.39
C THR A 82 6.30 0.37 -6.91
N ALA A 83 6.38 1.40 -6.06
CA ALA A 83 6.65 1.22 -4.63
C ALA A 83 5.54 0.42 -3.93
N THR A 84 5.92 -0.45 -3.00
CA THR A 84 4.98 -1.12 -2.10
C THR A 84 4.15 -0.10 -1.33
N PRO A 85 2.81 -0.16 -1.40
CA PRO A 85 1.96 0.72 -0.61
C PRO A 85 2.20 0.53 0.88
N TRP A 86 2.20 1.60 1.64
CA TRP A 86 2.23 1.53 3.09
C TRP A 86 1.45 2.69 3.71
N PHE A 87 0.96 2.45 4.93
CA PHE A 87 0.11 3.37 5.67
C PHE A 87 0.43 3.29 7.16
N TRP A 88 0.06 4.31 7.93
CA TRP A 88 0.14 4.28 9.39
C TRP A 88 -1.04 5.01 10.02
N SER A 89 -1.32 4.66 11.27
CA SER A 89 -2.26 5.37 12.12
C SER A 89 -1.77 5.31 13.56
N ASP A 90 -1.74 6.47 14.22
CA ASP A 90 -1.40 6.58 15.62
C ASP A 90 -2.69 6.83 16.43
N GLN A 91 -2.98 5.94 17.38
CA GLN A 91 -4.13 6.02 18.26
C GLN A 91 -3.61 6.00 19.71
N TYR A 92 -3.36 7.18 20.28
CA TYR A 92 -2.70 7.35 21.57
C TYR A 92 -1.31 6.68 21.59
N ASP A 93 -1.14 5.61 22.38
CA ASP A 93 0.07 4.79 22.52
C ASP A 93 0.12 3.60 21.55
N VAL A 94 -0.96 3.36 20.80
CA VAL A 94 -1.02 2.30 19.79
C VAL A 94 -0.63 2.84 18.42
N LYS A 95 0.41 2.24 17.84
CA LYS A 95 0.90 2.57 16.49
C LYS A 95 0.61 1.43 15.53
N LEU A 96 -0.30 1.67 14.60
CA LEU A 96 -0.55 0.79 13.49
C LEU A 96 0.35 1.18 12.31
N GLN A 97 1.03 0.21 11.72
CA GLN A 97 1.79 0.38 10.48
C GLN A 97 1.46 -0.78 9.54
N MET A 98 1.04 -0.46 8.34
CA MET A 98 0.61 -1.42 7.32
C MET A 98 1.55 -1.36 6.12
N ALA A 99 1.90 -2.51 5.55
CA ALA A 99 2.69 -2.63 4.31
C ALA A 99 2.02 -3.63 3.38
N GLY A 100 1.98 -3.32 2.09
CA GLY A 100 1.29 -4.13 1.09
C GLY A 100 -0.24 -4.00 1.15
N LEU A 101 -0.94 -4.92 0.52
CA LEU A 101 -2.41 -4.96 0.45
C LEU A 101 -2.88 -6.37 0.77
N SER A 102 -3.57 -6.53 1.90
CA SER A 102 -4.02 -7.84 2.40
C SER A 102 -5.26 -8.39 1.70
N ALA A 103 -5.94 -7.58 0.87
CA ALA A 103 -7.15 -8.04 0.17
C ALA A 103 -6.88 -9.29 -0.68
N GLY A 104 -7.73 -10.31 -0.50
CA GLY A 104 -7.62 -11.58 -1.22
C GLY A 104 -6.53 -12.52 -0.71
N HIS A 105 -6.01 -12.29 0.52
CA HIS A 105 -5.13 -13.28 1.18
C HIS A 105 -5.89 -14.58 1.46
N ASP A 106 -5.16 -15.68 1.41
CA ASP A 106 -5.66 -17.03 1.72
C ASP A 106 -5.11 -17.57 3.05
N ARG A 107 -4.06 -16.94 3.56
CA ARG A 107 -3.44 -17.31 4.84
C ARG A 107 -2.93 -16.08 5.58
N SER A 108 -3.03 -16.13 6.91
CA SER A 108 -2.43 -15.12 7.80
C SER A 108 -1.79 -15.77 9.03
N VAL A 109 -0.76 -15.11 9.57
CA VAL A 109 -0.04 -15.56 10.76
C VAL A 109 0.23 -14.36 11.67
N VAL A 110 -0.01 -14.54 12.96
CA VAL A 110 0.32 -13.58 14.00
C VAL A 110 1.74 -13.87 14.51
N ARG A 111 2.57 -12.82 14.58
CA ARG A 111 3.89 -12.82 15.22
C ARG A 111 3.91 -11.79 16.35
N GLY A 112 4.32 -12.22 17.54
CA GLY A 112 4.34 -11.39 18.74
C GLY A 112 3.17 -11.69 19.67
N SER A 113 2.80 -10.74 20.54
CA SER A 113 1.80 -10.91 21.59
C SER A 113 0.64 -9.95 21.39
N LEU A 114 -0.57 -10.50 21.27
CA LEU A 114 -1.82 -9.72 21.24
C LEU A 114 -2.09 -9.08 22.59
N ASP A 115 -1.82 -9.79 23.68
CA ASP A 115 -2.10 -9.31 25.05
C ASP A 115 -1.23 -8.09 25.42
N ASP A 116 0.01 -8.05 24.88
CA ASP A 116 0.92 -6.92 25.09
C ASP A 116 0.71 -5.79 24.07
N ALA A 117 -0.27 -5.88 23.18
CA ALA A 117 -0.48 -4.98 22.06
C ALA A 117 0.82 -4.73 21.25
N ALA A 118 1.63 -5.79 21.08
CA ALA A 118 2.92 -5.77 20.37
C ALA A 118 3.01 -6.97 19.43
N PHE A 119 2.39 -6.87 18.27
CA PHE A 119 2.29 -7.97 17.32
C PHE A 119 2.25 -7.47 15.87
N SER A 120 2.49 -8.39 14.96
CA SER A 120 2.30 -8.19 13.52
C SER A 120 1.50 -9.35 12.93
N ILE A 121 0.64 -9.04 11.96
CA ILE A 121 -0.08 -10.03 11.17
C ILE A 121 0.50 -10.00 9.78
N PHE A 122 1.07 -11.11 9.35
CA PHE A 122 1.58 -11.29 8.00
C PHE A 122 0.53 -12.02 7.16
N TYR A 123 0.39 -11.64 5.89
CA TYR A 123 -0.64 -12.14 4.98
C TYR A 123 -0.01 -12.73 3.72
N TRP A 124 -0.44 -13.91 3.33
CA TRP A 124 -0.03 -14.58 2.09
C TRP A 124 -1.20 -14.74 1.15
N ARG A 125 -0.89 -14.80 -0.12
CA ARG A 125 -1.78 -15.23 -1.20
C ARG A 125 -0.99 -16.14 -2.13
N GLU A 126 -1.47 -17.37 -2.33
CA GLU A 126 -0.83 -18.39 -3.17
C GLU A 126 0.66 -18.60 -2.79
N GLY A 127 0.93 -18.66 -1.50
CA GLY A 127 2.29 -18.85 -0.96
C GLY A 127 3.22 -17.63 -1.02
N ARG A 128 2.75 -16.48 -1.50
CA ARG A 128 3.52 -15.22 -1.57
C ARG A 128 3.08 -14.24 -0.51
N LEU A 129 4.03 -13.65 0.20
CA LEU A 129 3.76 -12.55 1.12
C LEU A 129 3.17 -11.36 0.35
N VAL A 130 2.01 -10.87 0.77
CA VAL A 130 1.30 -9.75 0.10
C VAL A 130 1.12 -8.54 1.01
N ALA A 131 1.12 -8.73 2.33
CA ALA A 131 0.96 -7.62 3.28
C ALA A 131 1.46 -7.98 4.68
N CYS A 132 1.62 -6.95 5.50
CA CYS A 132 1.85 -7.04 6.93
C CYS A 132 1.22 -5.84 7.62
N ASP A 133 0.45 -6.11 8.68
CA ASP A 133 -0.08 -5.09 9.60
C ASP A 133 0.61 -5.25 10.94
N SER A 134 1.21 -4.19 11.46
CA SER A 134 2.02 -4.22 12.68
C SER A 134 1.45 -3.26 13.73
N ILE A 135 1.22 -3.75 14.93
CA ILE A 135 0.87 -2.97 16.12
C ILE A 135 2.09 -2.89 17.02
N ASN A 136 2.62 -1.69 17.25
CA ASN A 136 3.78 -1.42 18.10
C ASN A 136 5.04 -2.28 17.76
N ARG A 137 5.16 -2.72 16.50
CA ARG A 137 6.26 -3.54 15.99
C ARG A 137 6.92 -2.94 14.74
N PRO A 138 7.55 -1.75 14.86
CA PRO A 138 8.11 -1.05 13.70
C PRO A 138 9.20 -1.85 12.98
N GLN A 139 9.91 -2.73 13.67
CA GLN A 139 10.93 -3.58 13.06
C GLN A 139 10.33 -4.60 12.08
N ASP A 140 9.19 -5.23 12.46
CA ASP A 140 8.47 -6.16 11.61
C ASP A 140 7.90 -5.44 10.37
N HIS A 141 7.34 -4.24 10.56
CA HIS A 141 6.88 -3.39 9.44
C HIS A 141 8.02 -3.08 8.46
N MET A 142 9.17 -2.65 8.96
CA MET A 142 10.33 -2.36 8.10
C MET A 142 10.87 -3.60 7.37
N ALA A 143 10.83 -4.76 8.04
CA ALA A 143 11.20 -6.03 7.43
C ALA A 143 10.22 -6.41 6.32
N ALA A 144 8.92 -6.35 6.59
CA ALA A 144 7.87 -6.66 5.63
C ALA A 144 7.95 -5.79 4.38
N ARG A 145 8.15 -4.47 4.53
CA ARG A 145 8.33 -3.56 3.37
C ARG A 145 9.49 -4.01 2.48
N LYS A 146 10.64 -4.32 3.07
CA LYS A 146 11.82 -4.77 2.30
C LYS A 146 11.57 -6.10 1.59
N LEU A 147 10.88 -7.05 2.24
CA LEU A 147 10.51 -8.33 1.64
C LEU A 147 9.55 -8.14 0.48
N LEU A 148 8.53 -7.31 0.65
CA LEU A 148 7.56 -6.99 -0.40
C LEU A 148 8.23 -6.29 -1.60
N ASP A 149 9.10 -5.32 -1.36
CA ASP A 149 9.85 -4.61 -2.41
C ASP A 149 10.76 -5.55 -3.21
N LYS A 150 11.33 -6.57 -2.54
CA LYS A 150 12.19 -7.59 -3.19
C LYS A 150 11.40 -8.77 -3.79
N GLY A 151 10.11 -8.90 -3.49
CA GLY A 151 9.28 -10.05 -3.88
C GLY A 151 9.69 -11.35 -3.20
N VAL A 152 10.33 -11.28 -2.02
CA VAL A 152 10.77 -12.43 -1.23
C VAL A 152 9.77 -12.71 -0.13
N SER A 153 9.47 -14.00 0.07
CA SER A 153 8.42 -14.43 0.99
C SER A 153 8.99 -15.50 1.95
N PRO A 154 9.13 -15.18 3.24
CA PRO A 154 9.31 -16.22 4.25
C PRO A 154 8.07 -17.12 4.28
N SER A 155 8.22 -18.34 4.71
CA SER A 155 7.06 -19.21 4.91
C SER A 155 6.22 -18.78 6.11
N PRO A 156 4.93 -19.10 6.13
CA PRO A 156 4.08 -18.86 7.30
C PRO A 156 4.62 -19.52 8.58
N GLU A 157 5.23 -20.70 8.45
CA GLU A 157 5.83 -21.47 9.55
C GLU A 157 7.04 -20.74 10.14
N GLU A 158 7.92 -20.17 9.30
CA GLU A 158 9.04 -19.34 9.75
C GLU A 158 8.55 -18.11 10.52
N ILE A 159 7.54 -17.40 10.00
CA ILE A 159 6.99 -16.23 10.69
C ILE A 159 6.32 -16.59 12.02
N ALA A 160 5.69 -17.77 12.12
CA ALA A 160 5.06 -18.26 13.35
C ALA A 160 6.09 -18.65 14.43
N ASP A 161 7.31 -19.00 14.04
CA ASP A 161 8.37 -19.38 14.97
C ASP A 161 8.93 -18.13 15.69
N PRO A 162 8.81 -18.03 17.03
CA PRO A 162 9.40 -16.93 17.78
C PRO A 162 10.92 -16.85 17.67
N ALA A 163 11.59 -17.98 17.39
CA ALA A 163 13.05 -18.07 17.24
C ALA A 163 13.53 -17.62 15.84
N PHE A 164 12.63 -17.46 14.87
CA PHE A 164 13.00 -17.04 13.52
C PHE A 164 13.56 -15.62 13.50
N ASP A 165 14.82 -15.47 13.07
CA ASP A 165 15.49 -14.17 12.92
C ASP A 165 15.06 -13.50 11.60
N LEU A 166 13.88 -12.85 11.62
CA LEU A 166 13.34 -12.12 10.48
C LEU A 166 14.31 -11.02 9.96
N PRO A 167 15.00 -10.23 10.81
CA PRO A 167 16.02 -9.29 10.35
C PRO A 167 17.19 -9.96 9.61
N ALA A 168 17.67 -11.11 10.06
CA ALA A 168 18.72 -11.86 9.36
C ALA A 168 18.23 -12.37 7.99
N PHE A 169 17.03 -12.91 7.93
CA PHE A 169 16.40 -13.36 6.68
C PHE A 169 16.32 -12.21 5.67
N VAL A 170 15.86 -11.02 6.08
CA VAL A 170 15.77 -9.84 5.20
C VAL A 170 17.14 -9.37 4.68
N ARG A 171 18.22 -9.55 5.48
CA ARG A 171 19.58 -9.22 5.04
C ARG A 171 20.14 -10.21 4.02
N ALA A 172 19.77 -11.49 4.14
CA ALA A 172 20.21 -12.54 3.25
C ALA A 172 19.44 -12.60 1.91
N ALA A 173 18.22 -12.09 1.91
CA ALA A 173 17.36 -11.97 0.73
C ALA A 173 17.76 -10.79 -0.16
#